data_24a7e9b33261087df919cd5526fa5a35
#
_entry.id   24a7e9b33261087df919cd5526fa5a35
#
_cell.length_a   1.000
_cell.length_b   1.000
_cell.length_c   1.000
_cell.angle_alpha   90.00
_cell.angle_beta   90.00
_cell.angle_gamma   90.00
#
_symmetry.space_group_name_H-M   'P 1'
#
loop_
_entity.id
_entity.type
_entity.pdbx_description
1 polymer ?
#
loop_
_entity_poly.entity_id
_entity_poly.type
_entity_poly.pdbx_seq_one_letter_code
_entity_poly.pdbx_strand_id
1 'polypeptide(L)'
;MSNKSLLKDLPKSFYQEEKILISNNIKTWDSLLSISDEEINNLIYGSLGSVRNLKRLKCIAYFICTLDIQLSEAALLMHSGLISNKAISRLTPQELLQKTGRFERILRTERIPIIDLKKAHLLIEKAKKTLFNLPKNN
;
A
#
# COMPACT_ATOMS: atom_id res chain seq x y z
N MET A 1 17.09 -2.33 -3.83
CA MET A 1 15.72 -2.39 -4.21
C MET A 1 14.84 -2.80 -3.06
N SER A 2 14.13 -1.84 -2.57
CA SER A 2 13.23 -2.04 -1.44
C SER A 2 12.05 -2.93 -1.78
N ASN A 3 11.77 -3.14 -3.07
CA ASN A 3 10.61 -3.91 -3.52
C ASN A 3 10.61 -5.35 -3.08
N LYS A 4 11.76 -5.84 -2.62
CA LYS A 4 11.89 -7.21 -2.13
C LYS A 4 11.83 -7.30 -0.61
N SER A 5 11.46 -6.21 0.06
CA SER A 5 11.37 -6.22 1.50
C SER A 5 10.30 -7.21 1.97
N LEU A 6 10.51 -7.71 3.17
CA LEU A 6 9.68 -8.77 3.71
C LEU A 6 8.33 -8.26 4.20
N LEU A 7 7.33 -9.12 4.04
CA LEU A 7 6.02 -8.94 4.65
C LEU A 7 6.16 -9.28 6.13
N LYS A 8 6.28 -8.29 6.97
CA LYS A 8 6.35 -8.49 8.41
C LYS A 8 5.87 -7.24 9.13
N ASP A 9 5.55 -7.39 10.39
CA ASP A 9 5.13 -6.28 11.25
C ASP A 9 3.88 -5.58 10.72
N LEU A 10 2.99 -6.37 10.12
CA LEU A 10 1.74 -5.83 9.61
C LEU A 10 0.81 -5.44 10.76
N PRO A 11 -0.10 -4.47 10.54
CA PRO A 11 -1.11 -4.15 11.53
C PRO A 11 -1.91 -5.39 11.95
N LYS A 12 -2.38 -5.38 13.20
CA LYS A 12 -3.10 -6.53 13.75
C LYS A 12 -4.33 -6.91 12.94
N SER A 13 -4.93 -5.94 12.26
CA SER A 13 -6.11 -6.20 11.44
C SER A 13 -5.82 -7.15 10.28
N PHE A 14 -4.55 -7.34 9.93
CA PHE A 14 -4.12 -8.25 8.85
C PHE A 14 -3.49 -9.54 9.37
N TYR A 15 -3.68 -9.85 10.65
CA TYR A 15 -3.02 -11.00 11.26
C TYR A 15 -3.29 -12.31 10.52
N GLN A 16 -4.56 -12.58 10.21
CA GLN A 16 -4.92 -13.83 9.53
C GLN A 16 -4.34 -13.88 8.12
N GLU A 17 -4.41 -12.75 7.40
CA GLU A 17 -3.90 -12.69 6.04
C GLU A 17 -2.38 -12.86 6.01
N GLU A 18 -1.69 -12.29 6.98
CA GLU A 18 -0.23 -12.45 7.05
C GLU A 18 0.14 -13.92 7.21
N LYS A 19 -0.56 -14.63 8.08
CA LYS A 19 -0.31 -16.06 8.28
C LYS A 19 -0.56 -16.85 7.00
N ILE A 20 -1.65 -16.55 6.30
CA ILE A 20 -1.98 -17.23 5.04
C ILE A 20 -0.91 -17.01 4.00
N LEU A 21 -0.46 -15.77 3.84
CA LEU A 21 0.56 -15.44 2.85
C LEU A 21 1.87 -16.16 3.15
N ILE A 22 2.32 -16.11 4.39
CA ILE A 22 3.60 -16.72 4.76
C ILE A 22 3.54 -18.23 4.60
N SER A 23 2.43 -18.86 4.97
CA SER A 23 2.30 -20.31 4.84
C SER A 23 2.22 -20.75 3.38
N ASN A 24 1.93 -19.83 2.46
CA ASN A 24 1.93 -20.12 1.04
C ASN A 24 3.17 -19.57 0.34
N ASN A 25 4.20 -19.27 1.12
CA ASN A 25 5.51 -18.85 0.65
C ASN A 25 5.47 -17.49 -0.08
N ILE A 26 4.49 -16.66 0.25
CA ILE A 26 4.41 -15.28 -0.23
C ILE A 26 4.95 -14.41 0.90
N LYS A 27 6.24 -14.06 0.82
CA LYS A 27 6.96 -13.45 1.93
C LYS A 27 7.48 -12.05 1.64
N THR A 28 7.27 -11.53 0.43
CA THR A 28 7.74 -10.19 0.06
C THR A 28 6.60 -9.40 -0.55
N TRP A 29 6.73 -8.08 -0.51
CA TRP A 29 5.75 -7.18 -1.13
C TRP A 29 5.67 -7.42 -2.63
N ASP A 30 6.81 -7.70 -3.25
CA ASP A 30 6.90 -8.01 -4.67
C ASP A 30 6.05 -9.23 -5.02
N SER A 31 6.21 -10.30 -4.23
CA SER A 31 5.46 -11.53 -4.46
C SER A 31 3.98 -11.31 -4.30
N LEU A 32 3.59 -10.54 -3.27
CA LEU A 32 2.18 -10.24 -3.04
C LEU A 32 1.59 -9.45 -4.20
N LEU A 33 2.34 -8.49 -4.71
CA LEU A 33 1.84 -7.67 -5.82
C LEU A 33 1.56 -8.52 -7.06
N SER A 34 2.26 -9.62 -7.21
CA SER A 34 2.17 -10.46 -8.41
C SER A 34 0.99 -11.41 -8.42
N ILE A 35 0.32 -11.64 -7.30
CA ILE A 35 -0.78 -12.61 -7.30
C ILE A 35 -2.03 -12.01 -7.93
N SER A 36 -2.80 -12.87 -8.59
CA SER A 36 -4.04 -12.48 -9.26
C SER A 36 -5.22 -12.48 -8.30
N ASP A 37 -6.33 -11.89 -8.73
CA ASP A 37 -7.56 -11.95 -7.95
C ASP A 37 -8.04 -13.38 -7.75
N GLU A 38 -7.84 -14.22 -8.74
CA GLU A 38 -8.20 -15.63 -8.64
C GLU A 38 -7.36 -16.32 -7.55
N GLU A 39 -6.07 -16.03 -7.53
CA GLU A 39 -5.20 -16.58 -6.50
C GLU A 39 -5.59 -16.10 -5.12
N ILE A 40 -6.01 -14.84 -5.01
CA ILE A 40 -6.49 -14.31 -3.73
C ILE A 40 -7.70 -15.11 -3.25
N ASN A 41 -8.66 -15.35 -4.13
CA ASN A 41 -9.84 -16.12 -3.76
C ASN A 41 -9.45 -17.54 -3.32
N ASN A 42 -8.51 -18.17 -4.02
CA ASN A 42 -8.07 -19.51 -3.67
C ASN A 42 -7.37 -19.56 -2.32
N LEU A 43 -6.53 -18.55 -2.04
CA LEU A 43 -5.81 -18.50 -0.75
C LEU A 43 -6.76 -18.33 0.41
N ILE A 44 -7.82 -17.58 0.23
CA ILE A 44 -8.77 -17.28 1.30
C ILE A 44 -9.79 -18.38 1.50
N TYR A 45 -10.09 -19.13 0.46
CA TYR A 45 -11.14 -20.17 0.53
C TYR A 45 -10.88 -21.13 1.69
N GLY A 46 -11.88 -21.26 2.56
CA GLY A 46 -11.77 -22.14 3.70
C GLY A 46 -10.87 -21.66 4.83
N SER A 47 -10.41 -20.40 4.77
CA SER A 47 -9.53 -19.86 5.79
C SER A 47 -10.27 -18.84 6.66
N LEU A 48 -9.56 -18.31 7.66
CA LEU A 48 -10.09 -17.26 8.52
C LEU A 48 -9.78 -15.85 7.98
N GLY A 49 -9.12 -15.77 6.83
CA GLY A 49 -8.80 -14.48 6.24
C GLY A 49 -9.94 -13.94 5.40
N SER A 50 -9.73 -12.74 4.86
CA SER A 50 -10.73 -12.05 4.06
C SER A 50 -10.13 -11.60 2.72
N VAL A 51 -10.91 -11.78 1.65
CA VAL A 51 -10.52 -11.32 0.32
C VAL A 51 -10.30 -9.81 0.35
N ARG A 52 -11.17 -9.09 1.04
CA ARG A 52 -11.05 -7.63 1.15
C ARG A 52 -9.71 -7.23 1.75
N ASN A 53 -9.31 -7.89 2.82
CA ASN A 53 -8.04 -7.57 3.48
C ASN A 53 -6.84 -7.92 2.60
N LEU A 54 -6.89 -9.04 1.87
CA LEU A 54 -5.79 -9.35 0.95
C LEU A 54 -5.69 -8.32 -0.16
N LYS A 55 -6.82 -7.84 -0.67
CA LYS A 55 -6.80 -6.79 -1.68
C LYS A 55 -6.25 -5.48 -1.12
N ARG A 56 -6.55 -5.18 0.15
CA ARG A 56 -5.97 -4.01 0.82
C ARG A 56 -4.46 -4.14 0.96
N LEU A 57 -3.99 -5.32 1.35
CA LEU A 57 -2.56 -5.57 1.45
C LEU A 57 -1.88 -5.49 0.08
N LYS A 58 -2.56 -5.94 -0.96
CA LYS A 58 -2.02 -5.83 -2.32
C LYS A 58 -1.92 -4.37 -2.75
N CYS A 59 -2.87 -3.54 -2.36
CA CYS A 59 -2.80 -2.10 -2.61
C CYS A 59 -1.59 -1.48 -1.90
N ILE A 60 -1.35 -1.89 -0.66
CA ILE A 60 -0.18 -1.44 0.08
C ILE A 60 1.11 -1.88 -0.64
N ALA A 61 1.14 -3.13 -1.10
CA ALA A 61 2.28 -3.65 -1.86
C ALA A 61 2.53 -2.83 -3.11
N TYR A 62 1.46 -2.46 -3.80
CA TYR A 62 1.56 -1.64 -5.00
C TYR A 62 2.26 -0.30 -4.72
N PHE A 63 1.87 0.38 -3.65
CA PHE A 63 2.49 1.64 -3.30
C PHE A 63 3.94 1.47 -2.85
N ILE A 64 4.21 0.44 -2.05
CA ILE A 64 5.58 0.18 -1.60
C ILE A 64 6.49 -0.09 -2.81
N CYS A 65 6.02 -0.90 -3.74
CA CYS A 65 6.84 -1.28 -4.89
C CYS A 65 6.99 -0.17 -5.92
N THR A 66 5.96 0.63 -6.13
CA THR A 66 6.02 1.68 -7.16
C THR A 66 6.57 3.01 -6.65
N LEU A 67 6.32 3.35 -5.39
CA LEU A 67 6.74 4.62 -4.83
C LEU A 67 7.97 4.49 -3.92
N ASP A 68 8.36 3.26 -3.59
CA ASP A 68 9.50 3.00 -2.71
C ASP A 68 9.35 3.72 -1.38
N ILE A 69 8.23 3.45 -0.71
CA ILE A 69 7.87 4.10 0.56
C ILE A 69 7.69 3.04 1.65
N GLN A 70 7.55 3.51 2.88
CA GLN A 70 7.43 2.63 4.04
C GLN A 70 6.00 2.12 4.19
N LEU A 71 5.87 1.03 4.95
CA LEU A 71 4.57 0.42 5.20
C LEU A 71 3.57 1.41 5.79
N SER A 72 3.98 2.22 6.76
CA SER A 72 3.08 3.18 7.40
C SER A 72 2.54 4.19 6.40
N GLU A 73 3.40 4.65 5.48
CA GLU A 73 2.99 5.61 4.46
C GLU A 73 2.02 4.98 3.47
N ALA A 74 2.34 3.76 3.02
CA ALA A 74 1.49 3.05 2.07
C ALA A 74 0.13 2.72 2.69
N ALA A 75 0.12 2.29 3.94
CA ALA A 75 -1.12 1.96 4.64
C ALA A 75 -2.00 3.20 4.79
N LEU A 76 -1.39 4.35 5.12
CA LEU A 76 -2.15 5.58 5.25
C LEU A 76 -2.81 5.98 3.94
N LEU A 77 -2.07 5.88 2.84
CA LEU A 77 -2.63 6.19 1.52
C LEU A 77 -3.82 5.27 1.20
N MET A 78 -3.65 3.98 1.44
CA MET A 78 -4.70 3.00 1.17
C MET A 78 -5.95 3.29 2.01
N HIS A 79 -5.78 3.52 3.31
CA HIS A 79 -6.90 3.80 4.19
C HIS A 79 -7.59 5.11 3.85
N SER A 80 -6.89 6.04 3.23
CA SER A 80 -7.46 7.32 2.81
C SER A 80 -8.22 7.23 1.49
N GLY A 81 -8.33 6.02 0.93
CA GLY A 81 -9.07 5.82 -0.31
C GLY A 81 -8.28 6.08 -1.57
N LEU A 82 -6.98 6.33 -1.43
CA LEU A 82 -6.11 6.54 -2.58
C LEU A 82 -5.56 5.19 -3.00
N ILE A 83 -5.99 4.72 -4.16
CA ILE A 83 -5.68 3.35 -4.58
C ILE A 83 -4.80 3.27 -5.82
N SER A 84 -4.38 4.41 -6.36
CA SER A 84 -3.53 4.41 -7.55
C SER A 84 -2.61 5.62 -7.57
N ASN A 85 -1.50 5.48 -8.27
CA ASN A 85 -0.58 6.59 -8.46
C ASN A 85 -1.22 7.71 -9.29
N LYS A 86 -2.12 7.33 -10.19
CA LYS A 86 -2.84 8.32 -10.99
C LYS A 86 -3.68 9.24 -10.10
N ALA A 87 -4.37 8.66 -9.11
CA ALA A 87 -5.17 9.45 -8.19
C ALA A 87 -4.28 10.41 -7.38
N ILE A 88 -3.12 9.91 -6.91
CA ILE A 88 -2.20 10.74 -6.14
C ILE A 88 -1.64 11.87 -7.00
N SER A 89 -1.28 11.57 -8.25
CA SER A 89 -0.63 12.55 -9.13
C SER A 89 -1.50 13.75 -9.45
N ARG A 90 -2.80 13.63 -9.26
CA ARG A 90 -3.76 14.71 -9.56
C ARG A 90 -3.97 15.66 -8.39
N LEU A 91 -3.43 15.34 -7.23
CA LEU A 91 -3.65 16.14 -6.02
C LEU A 91 -2.57 17.19 -5.85
N THR A 92 -2.94 18.28 -5.18
CA THR A 92 -1.94 19.18 -4.61
C THR A 92 -1.48 18.60 -3.27
N PRO A 93 -0.30 19.03 -2.77
CA PRO A 93 0.12 18.56 -1.45
C PRO A 93 -0.90 18.83 -0.35
N GLN A 94 -1.56 19.99 -0.39
CA GLN A 94 -2.58 20.34 0.59
C GLN A 94 -3.78 19.39 0.50
N GLU A 95 -4.20 19.07 -0.71
CA GLU A 95 -5.32 18.12 -0.90
C GLU A 95 -4.96 16.74 -0.38
N LEU A 96 -3.73 16.30 -0.60
CA LEU A 96 -3.28 15.01 -0.10
C LEU A 96 -3.32 14.98 1.42
N LEU A 97 -2.81 16.03 2.08
CA LEU A 97 -2.84 16.12 3.53
C LEU A 97 -4.28 16.15 4.07
N GLN A 98 -5.16 16.79 3.34
CA GLN A 98 -6.57 16.85 3.75
C GLN A 98 -7.19 15.46 3.72
N LYS A 99 -6.89 14.68 2.68
CA LYS A 99 -7.43 13.33 2.55
C LYS A 99 -6.85 12.37 3.58
N THR A 100 -5.56 12.50 3.89
CA THR A 100 -4.91 11.61 4.86
C THR A 100 -5.14 12.03 6.30
N GLY A 101 -5.49 13.29 6.54
CA GLY A 101 -5.55 13.83 7.89
C GLY A 101 -6.46 13.09 8.84
N ARG A 102 -7.60 12.62 8.35
CA ARG A 102 -8.55 11.89 9.18
C ARG A 102 -7.94 10.60 9.72
N PHE A 103 -7.25 9.86 8.88
CA PHE A 103 -6.67 8.56 9.23
C PHE A 103 -5.31 8.72 9.89
N GLU A 104 -4.66 9.85 9.65
CA GLU A 104 -3.35 10.15 10.23
C GLU A 104 -3.38 10.03 11.74
N ARG A 105 -4.43 10.56 12.37
CA ARG A 105 -4.54 10.55 13.83
C ARG A 105 -4.81 9.15 14.37
N ILE A 106 -5.46 8.31 13.58
CA ILE A 106 -5.78 6.95 14.00
C ILE A 106 -4.56 6.03 13.91
N LEU A 107 -3.79 6.16 12.84
CA LEU A 107 -2.67 5.26 12.56
C LEU A 107 -1.38 5.68 13.23
N ARG A 108 -1.25 6.95 13.53
CA ARG A 108 -0.02 7.50 14.10
C ARG A 108 0.02 7.28 15.61
N THR A 109 1.13 6.70 16.10
CA THR A 109 1.34 6.52 17.52
C THR A 109 2.26 7.59 18.12
N GLU A 110 2.93 8.36 17.26
CA GLU A 110 3.86 9.40 17.66
C GLU A 110 3.33 10.76 17.26
N ARG A 111 3.99 11.83 17.77
CA ARG A 111 3.55 13.19 17.46
C ARG A 111 3.91 13.61 16.05
N ILE A 112 4.93 12.98 15.46
CA ILE A 112 5.37 13.32 14.10
C ILE A 112 4.40 12.71 13.11
N PRO A 113 3.87 13.50 12.15
CA PRO A 113 2.96 12.95 11.16
C PRO A 113 3.63 11.90 10.30
N ILE A 114 2.87 10.90 9.88
CA ILE A 114 3.35 9.90 8.94
C ILE A 114 3.65 10.58 7.60
N ILE A 115 2.74 11.43 7.13
CA ILE A 115 2.92 12.20 5.91
C ILE A 115 2.74 13.67 6.24
N ASP A 116 3.84 14.44 6.19
CA ASP A 116 3.78 15.90 6.34
C ASP A 116 3.75 16.55 4.97
N LEU A 117 3.76 17.88 4.93
CA LEU A 117 3.66 18.63 3.66
C LEU A 117 4.80 18.30 2.71
N LYS A 118 6.01 18.22 3.25
CA LYS A 118 7.19 17.90 2.45
C LYS A 118 7.07 16.50 1.84
N LYS A 119 6.64 15.54 2.65
CA LYS A 119 6.44 14.16 2.17
C LYS A 119 5.31 14.09 1.16
N ALA A 120 4.23 14.84 1.37
CA ALA A 120 3.13 14.89 0.43
C ALA A 120 3.59 15.36 -0.95
N HIS A 121 4.40 16.43 -0.97
CA HIS A 121 4.94 16.93 -2.21
C HIS A 121 5.79 15.87 -2.91
N LEU A 122 6.64 15.20 -2.15
CA LEU A 122 7.51 14.16 -2.68
C LEU A 122 6.72 12.98 -3.24
N LEU A 123 5.68 12.55 -2.54
CA LEU A 123 4.83 11.44 -2.98
C LEU A 123 4.13 11.75 -4.29
N ILE A 124 3.62 12.97 -4.42
CA ILE A 124 2.95 13.39 -5.66
C ILE A 124 3.93 13.39 -6.82
N GLU A 125 5.16 13.89 -6.60
CA GLU A 125 6.17 13.87 -7.65
C GLU A 125 6.55 12.45 -8.04
N LYS A 126 6.70 11.57 -7.06
CA LYS A 126 6.99 10.16 -7.35
C LYS A 126 5.86 9.51 -8.14
N ALA A 127 4.61 9.80 -7.77
CA ALA A 127 3.45 9.25 -8.47
C ALA A 127 3.43 9.71 -9.91
N LYS A 128 3.72 10.98 -10.16
CA LYS A 128 3.80 11.49 -11.53
C LYS A 128 4.87 10.78 -12.34
N LYS A 129 6.01 10.50 -11.73
CA LYS A 129 7.09 9.81 -12.44
C LYS A 129 6.70 8.38 -12.83
N THR A 130 5.93 7.69 -12.00
CA THR A 130 5.50 6.34 -12.36
C THR A 130 4.63 6.35 -13.60
N LEU A 131 3.80 7.38 -13.77
CA LEU A 131 2.94 7.49 -14.94
C LEU A 131 3.74 7.80 -16.20
N PHE A 132 4.78 8.61 -16.06
CA PHE A 132 5.65 8.94 -17.19
C PHE A 132 6.45 7.76 -17.67
N ASN A 133 6.85 6.87 -16.75
CA ASN A 133 7.75 5.78 -17.05
C ASN A 133 7.03 4.48 -17.39
N LEU A 134 5.70 4.52 -17.52
CA LEU A 134 4.95 3.33 -17.89
C LEU A 134 5.23 2.96 -19.33
N PRO A 135 5.29 1.66 -19.64
CA PRO A 135 5.42 1.22 -21.04
C PRO A 135 4.23 1.72 -21.85
N LYS A 136 4.51 2.09 -23.09
CA LYS A 136 3.47 2.65 -23.96
C LYS A 136 2.76 1.61 -24.82
N ASN A 137 3.28 0.43 -24.87
CA ASN A 137 2.80 -0.59 -25.78
C ASN A 137 1.76 -1.52 -25.18
N ASN A 138 1.10 -1.10 -24.18
CA ASN A 138 0.16 -1.97 -23.48
C ASN A 138 -1.14 -2.16 -24.20
#